data_f5d9ab78cd14eab8f4c1469f5cdecbbb
#
_entry.id   f5d9ab78cd14eab8f4c1469f5cdecbbb
#
_cell.length_a   1.000
_cell.length_b   1.000
_cell.length_c   1.000
_cell.angle_alpha   90.00
_cell.angle_beta   90.00
_cell.angle_gamma   90.00
#
_symmetry.space_group_name_H-M   'P 1'
#
loop_
_entity.id
_entity.type
_entity.pdbx_description
1 polymer ?
#
loop_
_entity_poly.entity_id
_entity_poly.type
_entity_poly.pdbx_seq_one_letter_code
_entity_poly.pdbx_strand_id
1 'polypeptide(L)' 'MLPLQFHVAAYVAQTEEDWIDKIRSMGYGIEDFGNRTYIVREIPAFMELEEAESFLNDLFRSLEDR' A
#
# COMPACT_ATOMS: atom_id res chain seq x y z
N MET A 1 10.62 7.75 -6.83
CA MET A 1 11.66 6.71 -6.78
C MET A 1 11.19 5.54 -5.92
N LEU A 2 11.37 4.31 -6.40
CA LEU A 2 11.07 3.14 -5.59
C LEU A 2 12.25 2.81 -4.69
N PRO A 3 12.00 2.26 -3.51
CA PRO A 3 10.68 1.84 -3.02
C PRO A 3 9.90 2.98 -2.39
N LEU A 4 8.58 2.79 -2.33
CA LEU A 4 7.71 3.69 -1.58
C LEU A 4 7.48 3.08 -0.20
N GLN A 5 7.37 3.93 0.81
CA GLN A 5 7.15 3.49 2.17
C GLN A 5 5.86 4.11 2.71
N PHE A 6 5.04 3.27 3.35
CA PHE A 6 3.77 3.72 3.93
C PHE A 6 3.69 3.27 5.38
N HIS A 7 3.18 4.14 6.23
CA HIS A 7 2.97 3.86 7.64
C HIS A 7 1.48 3.99 7.91
N VAL A 8 0.87 2.93 8.43
CA VAL A 8 -0.59 2.87 8.55
C VAL A 8 -1.03 2.78 10.00
N ALA A 9 -2.32 3.02 10.24
CA ALA A 9 -2.89 2.87 11.57
C ALA A 9 -2.85 1.40 12.00
N ALA A 10 -2.81 1.16 13.31
CA ALA A 10 -2.70 -0.19 13.85
C ALA A 10 -3.80 -1.12 13.34
N TYR A 11 -5.05 -0.64 13.32
CA TYR A 11 -6.14 -1.52 12.89
C TYR A 11 -6.09 -1.83 11.41
N VAL A 12 -5.47 -0.98 10.59
CA VAL A 12 -5.27 -1.27 9.17
C VAL A 12 -4.26 -2.40 9.02
N ALA A 13 -3.15 -2.33 9.77
CA ALA A 13 -2.15 -3.39 9.75
C ALA A 13 -2.73 -4.71 10.29
N GLN A 14 -3.57 -4.65 11.31
CA GLN A 14 -4.17 -5.84 11.92
C GLN A 14 -5.14 -6.54 10.97
N THR A 15 -5.70 -5.84 10.01
CA THR A 15 -6.62 -6.40 9.03
C THR A 15 -5.99 -6.52 7.65
N GLU A 16 -4.68 -6.71 7.63
CA GLU A 16 -3.91 -6.78 6.40
C GLU A 16 -4.50 -7.77 5.39
N GLU A 17 -4.97 -8.92 5.84
CA GLU A 17 -5.53 -9.95 4.98
C GLU A 17 -6.74 -9.45 4.19
N ASP A 18 -7.39 -8.39 4.64
CA ASP A 18 -8.57 -7.86 3.97
C ASP A 18 -8.22 -7.03 2.74
N TRP A 19 -7.00 -6.53 2.65
CA TRP A 19 -6.67 -5.59 1.57
C TRP A 19 -5.36 -5.89 0.84
N ILE A 20 -4.43 -6.63 1.45
CA ILE A 20 -3.08 -6.74 0.86
C ILE A 20 -3.08 -7.53 -0.45
N ASP A 21 -3.87 -8.61 -0.54
CA ASP A 21 -3.93 -9.39 -1.76
C ASP A 21 -4.61 -8.61 -2.89
N LYS A 22 -5.53 -7.74 -2.54
CA LYS A 22 -6.19 -6.89 -3.53
C LYS A 22 -5.19 -5.91 -4.16
N ILE A 23 -4.33 -5.34 -3.34
CA ILE A 23 -3.29 -4.44 -3.84
C ILE A 23 -2.33 -5.22 -4.72
N ARG A 24 -1.91 -6.40 -4.29
CA ARG A 24 -1.02 -7.22 -5.09
C ARG A 24 -1.63 -7.61 -6.43
N SER A 25 -2.92 -7.90 -6.44
CA SER A 25 -3.61 -8.30 -7.67
C SER A 25 -3.69 -7.17 -8.69
N MET A 26 -3.52 -5.93 -8.24
CA MET A 26 -3.51 -4.77 -9.14
C MET A 26 -2.14 -4.53 -9.77
N GLY A 27 -1.12 -5.28 -9.36
CA GLY A 27 0.21 -5.16 -9.94
C GLY A 27 1.24 -4.51 -9.02
N TYR A 28 0.92 -4.33 -7.75
CA TYR A 28 1.86 -3.76 -6.78
C TYR A 28 2.65 -4.86 -6.09
N GLY A 29 3.94 -4.62 -5.90
CA GLY A 29 4.76 -5.49 -5.06
C GLY A 29 4.88 -4.87 -3.68
N ILE A 30 3.97 -5.22 -2.78
CA ILE A 30 3.90 -4.64 -1.45
C ILE A 30 4.28 -5.70 -0.40
N GLU A 31 5.07 -5.29 0.58
CA GLU A 31 5.53 -6.15 1.65
C GLU A 31 5.32 -5.52 3.01
N ASP A 32 4.98 -6.34 3.99
CA ASP A 32 4.84 -5.94 5.39
C ASP A 32 6.23 -5.96 6.03
N PHE A 33 6.69 -4.82 6.50
CA PHE A 33 8.00 -4.71 7.16
C PHE A 33 7.89 -4.62 8.68
N GLY A 34 6.69 -4.88 9.23
CA GLY A 34 6.50 -4.76 10.67
C GLY A 34 6.31 -3.31 11.10
N ASN A 35 5.93 -3.10 12.35
CA ASN A 35 5.72 -1.76 12.91
C ASN A 35 4.76 -0.92 12.08
N ARG A 36 3.75 -1.55 11.49
CA ARG A 36 2.74 -0.86 10.68
C ARG A 36 3.32 -0.20 9.45
N THR A 37 4.45 -0.72 8.96
CA THR A 37 5.15 -0.15 7.81
C THR A 37 5.05 -1.10 6.63
N TYR A 38 4.74 -0.56 5.47
CA TYR A 38 4.65 -1.32 4.22
C TYR A 38 5.57 -0.71 3.18
N ILE A 39 6.27 -1.57 2.46
CA ILE A 39 7.22 -1.16 1.42
C ILE A 39 6.69 -1.64 0.08
N VAL A 40 6.60 -0.71 -0.88
CA VAL A 40 6.16 -1.02 -2.25
C VAL A 40 7.37 -0.92 -3.16
N ARG A 41 7.78 -2.05 -3.73
CA ARG A 41 8.94 -2.13 -4.60
C ARG A 41 8.60 -2.19 -6.08
N GLU A 42 7.35 -2.51 -6.39
CA GLU A 42 6.89 -2.61 -7.76
C GLU A 42 5.54 -1.93 -7.88
N ILE A 43 5.32 -1.26 -9.01
CA ILE A 43 4.03 -0.62 -9.29
C ILE A 43 3.55 -1.13 -10.65
N PRO A 44 2.23 -1.02 -10.94
CA PRO A 44 1.73 -1.44 -12.24
C PRO A 44 2.47 -0.73 -13.38
N ALA A 45 2.74 -1.48 -14.45
CA ALA A 45 3.54 -0.96 -15.56
C ALA A 45 2.90 0.25 -16.24
N PHE A 46 1.57 0.37 -16.16
CA PHE A 46 0.85 1.46 -16.80
C PHE A 46 0.73 2.72 -15.94
N MET A 47 1.28 2.71 -14.74
CA MET A 47 1.16 3.85 -13.82
C MET A 47 2.49 4.57 -13.67
N GLU A 48 2.42 5.89 -13.56
CA GLU A 48 3.56 6.68 -13.15
C GLU A 48 3.75 6.55 -11.63
N LEU A 49 4.98 6.76 -11.19
CA LEU A 49 5.29 6.65 -9.76
C LEU A 49 4.42 7.56 -8.90
N GLU A 50 4.22 8.80 -9.33
CA GLU A 50 3.42 9.75 -8.58
C GLU A 50 1.95 9.33 -8.51
N GLU A 51 1.43 8.74 -9.59
CA GLU A 51 0.07 8.23 -9.59
C GLU A 51 -0.09 7.07 -8.61
N ALA A 52 0.89 6.17 -8.62
CA ALA A 52 0.86 5.00 -7.74
C ALA A 52 0.91 5.44 -6.28
N GLU A 53 1.78 6.37 -5.96
CA GLU A 53 1.92 6.87 -4.59
C GLU A 53 0.63 7.54 -4.13
N SER A 54 0.06 8.39 -4.98
CA SER A 54 -1.18 9.09 -4.65
C SER A 54 -2.33 8.11 -4.45
N PHE A 55 -2.43 7.11 -5.32
CA PHE A 55 -3.48 6.10 -5.23
C PHE A 55 -3.38 5.34 -3.90
N LEU A 56 -2.18 4.90 -3.54
CA LEU A 56 -1.99 4.12 -2.32
C LEU A 56 -2.20 4.98 -1.07
N ASN A 57 -1.79 6.24 -1.10
CA ASN A 57 -2.06 7.14 0.01
C ASN A 57 -3.57 7.31 0.23
N ASP A 58 -4.31 7.48 -0.85
CA ASP A 58 -5.77 7.63 -0.77
C ASP A 58 -6.41 6.34 -0.28
N LEU A 59 -5.92 5.21 -0.75
CA LEU A 59 -6.44 3.91 -0.34
C LEU A 59 -6.24 3.68 1.15
N PHE A 60 -5.03 3.91 1.66
CA PHE A 60 -4.76 3.73 3.08
C PHE A 60 -5.54 4.70 3.94
N ARG A 61 -5.70 5.94 3.47
CA ARG A 61 -6.53 6.92 4.19
C ARG A 61 -7.97 6.44 4.25
N SER A 62 -8.48 5.91 3.16
CA SER A 62 -9.85 5.37 3.10
C SER A 62 -10.03 4.23 4.09
N LEU A 63 -9.03 3.36 4.21
CA LEU A 63 -9.08 2.26 5.17
C LEU A 63 -9.05 2.77 6.60
N GLU A 64 -8.35 3.86 6.86
CA GLU A 64 -8.28 4.45 8.20
C GLU A 64 -9.54 5.17 8.60
N ASP A 65 -10.32 5.62 7.64
CA ASP A 65 -11.53 6.41 7.89
C ASP A 65 -12.77 5.57 8.14
N ARG A 66 -12.62 4.28 8.25
CA ARG A 66 -13.77 3.40 8.47
C ARG A 66 -14.29 3.41 9.89
#